data_336e869cd323808022563392c7d6d981
#
_entry.id   336e869cd323808022563392c7d6d981
#
_cell.length_a   1.000
_cell.length_b   1.000
_cell.length_c   1.000
_cell.angle_alpha   90.00
_cell.angle_beta   90.00
_cell.angle_gamma   90.00
#
_symmetry.space_group_name_H-M   'P 1'
#
loop_
_entity.id
_entity.type
_entity.pdbx_description
1 polymer ?
#
loop_
_entity_poly.entity_id
_entity_poly.type
_entity_poly.pdbx_seq_one_letter_code
_entity_poly.pdbx_strand_id
1 'polypeptide(L)'
;MKTPFAWLAERITLERSSLKAASLSAMIAAILIIVGGGVVRVTGAGLGCPDWPTCTGGSIAPTAEMGIHATIEFVNRLLTFVLCAAVGWVIIAARLQREPVPGITRWAWFQFWLVVLNAVIGGITVWVKLNPYVVAAHFLAATLLLTAAAATWDKVQNLGNAGSKASTDSLKSLGTWLVVLSALLVIIGTGVTGSGPHAGDSVEVPRMGFDWLQITLVHAAAAVGALVVALVMWRQARKEQVPDVAHKAKLYLWVFAGQGLLGAIQAMTSLPELLVVAHLVGAALVWIGAVRVGLASHAPGRESRIQAS
;
A
#
# COMPACT_ATOMS: atom_id res chain seq x y z
N MET A 1 32.16 19.61 -5.68
CA MET A 1 31.54 19.76 -4.35
C MET A 1 30.96 18.43 -3.94
N LYS A 2 31.27 17.90 -2.73
CA LYS A 2 30.63 16.70 -2.21
C LYS A 2 29.21 17.03 -1.79
N THR A 3 28.25 16.18 -2.10
CA THR A 3 26.87 16.32 -1.62
C THR A 3 26.84 16.21 -0.09
N PRO A 4 25.88 16.83 0.64
CA PRO A 4 25.76 16.69 2.10
C PRO A 4 25.69 15.23 2.56
N PHE A 5 25.04 14.36 1.78
CA PHE A 5 24.99 12.93 2.07
C PHE A 5 26.35 12.23 1.90
N ALA A 6 27.14 12.60 0.89
CA ALA A 6 28.48 12.04 0.73
C ALA A 6 29.40 12.43 1.88
N TRP A 7 29.31 13.69 2.36
CA TRP A 7 30.05 14.17 3.51
C TRP A 7 29.63 13.44 4.81
N LEU A 8 28.32 13.19 4.99
CA LEU A 8 27.81 12.47 6.16
C LEU A 8 28.22 10.99 6.14
N ALA A 9 28.20 10.33 4.97
CA ALA A 9 28.57 8.94 4.79
C ALA A 9 30.05 8.64 5.08
N GLU A 10 30.93 9.65 5.02
CA GLU A 10 32.34 9.53 5.43
C GLU A 10 32.52 9.50 6.95
N ARG A 11 31.54 9.99 7.70
CA ARG A 11 31.62 10.13 9.18
C ARG A 11 30.74 9.15 9.93
N ILE A 12 29.62 8.76 9.34
CA ILE A 12 28.62 7.90 9.96
C ILE A 12 28.28 6.78 9.00
N THR A 13 28.42 5.54 9.45
CA THR A 13 27.95 4.35 8.74
C THR A 13 26.86 3.68 9.56
N LEU A 14 25.76 3.30 8.91
CA LEU A 14 24.65 2.59 9.52
C LEU A 14 24.71 1.10 9.16
N GLU A 15 24.36 0.26 10.12
CA GLU A 15 24.26 -1.18 9.91
C GLU A 15 23.03 -1.55 9.07
N ARG A 16 23.05 -2.75 8.51
CA ARG A 16 21.92 -3.33 7.77
C ARG A 16 20.64 -3.46 8.59
N SER A 17 20.76 -3.65 9.90
CA SER A 17 19.65 -3.65 10.87
C SER A 17 18.84 -2.35 10.81
N SER A 18 19.52 -1.19 10.72
CA SER A 18 18.87 0.12 10.59
C SER A 18 18.07 0.22 9.26
N LEU A 19 18.63 -0.25 8.15
CA LEU A 19 17.92 -0.26 6.87
C LEU A 19 16.70 -1.19 6.88
N LYS A 20 16.81 -2.36 7.54
CA LYS A 20 15.68 -3.29 7.73
C LYS A 20 14.58 -2.65 8.56
N ALA A 21 14.94 -2.02 9.69
CA ALA A 21 13.98 -1.33 10.56
C ALA A 21 13.30 -0.15 9.82
N ALA A 22 14.08 0.69 9.12
CA ALA A 22 13.56 1.81 8.36
C ALA A 22 12.58 1.37 7.27
N SER A 23 12.93 0.35 6.48
CA SER A 23 12.05 -0.17 5.42
C SER A 23 10.75 -0.78 5.96
N LEU A 24 10.80 -1.46 7.10
CA LEU A 24 9.61 -1.97 7.79
C LEU A 24 8.76 -0.83 8.33
N SER A 25 9.37 0.18 8.96
CA SER A 25 8.65 1.35 9.48
C SER A 25 7.93 2.12 8.38
N ALA A 26 8.57 2.32 7.22
CA ALA A 26 7.93 2.97 6.07
C ALA A 26 6.75 2.16 5.52
N MET A 27 6.87 0.83 5.47
CA MET A 27 5.77 -0.05 5.05
C MET A 27 4.60 0.01 6.05
N ILE A 28 4.87 -0.05 7.35
CA ILE A 28 3.84 0.07 8.40
C ILE A 28 3.18 1.45 8.32
N ALA A 29 3.94 2.53 8.18
CA ALA A 29 3.39 3.88 8.05
C ALA A 29 2.52 4.03 6.79
N ALA A 30 2.88 3.39 5.67
CA ALA A 30 2.06 3.35 4.46
C ALA A 30 0.74 2.58 4.67
N ILE A 31 0.73 1.51 5.47
CA ILE A 31 -0.52 0.83 5.85
C ILE A 31 -1.35 1.76 6.75
N LEU A 32 -0.74 2.37 7.76
CA LEU A 32 -1.45 3.22 8.72
C LEU A 32 -2.12 4.43 8.06
N ILE A 33 -1.49 5.06 7.06
CA ILE A 33 -2.12 6.19 6.35
C ILE A 33 -3.31 5.75 5.50
N ILE A 34 -3.26 4.55 4.90
CA ILE A 34 -4.39 3.96 4.17
C ILE A 34 -5.54 3.67 5.13
N VAL A 35 -5.26 3.05 6.27
CA VAL A 35 -6.25 2.71 7.29
C VAL A 35 -6.83 3.98 7.92
N GLY A 36 -5.98 4.98 8.23
CA GLY A 36 -6.40 6.28 8.72
C GLY A 36 -7.36 7.00 7.78
N GLY A 37 -7.06 7.00 6.48
CA GLY A 37 -7.97 7.51 5.45
C GLY A 37 -9.31 6.73 5.40
N GLY A 38 -9.27 5.42 5.64
CA GLY A 38 -10.45 4.59 5.80
C GLY A 38 -11.29 4.98 7.02
N VAL A 39 -10.66 5.22 8.16
CA VAL A 39 -11.33 5.72 9.38
C VAL A 39 -11.99 7.07 9.11
N VAL A 40 -11.26 8.03 8.54
CA VAL A 40 -11.84 9.34 8.13
C VAL A 40 -13.09 9.15 7.27
N ARG A 41 -13.03 8.20 6.33
CA ARG A 41 -14.16 7.93 5.43
C ARG A 41 -15.37 7.35 6.14
N VAL A 42 -15.21 6.31 6.96
CA VAL A 42 -16.35 5.62 7.59
C VAL A 42 -16.97 6.45 8.72
N THR A 43 -16.17 7.31 9.37
CA THR A 43 -16.64 8.23 10.41
C THR A 43 -17.26 9.52 9.85
N GLY A 44 -17.28 9.71 8.52
CA GLY A 44 -17.80 10.92 7.92
C GLY A 44 -16.98 12.18 8.24
N ALA A 45 -15.68 12.04 8.40
CA ALA A 45 -14.79 13.13 8.84
C ALA A 45 -13.98 13.76 7.70
N GLY A 46 -14.32 13.48 6.43
CA GLY A 46 -13.50 13.85 5.28
C GLY A 46 -13.46 15.34 4.93
N LEU A 47 -14.39 16.13 5.46
CA LEU A 47 -14.40 17.60 5.37
C LEU A 47 -14.48 18.25 6.76
N GLY A 48 -14.05 17.55 7.81
CA GLY A 48 -13.93 18.10 9.14
C GLY A 48 -13.00 19.32 9.21
N CYS A 49 -11.97 19.33 8.35
CA CYS A 49 -11.15 20.50 8.04
C CYS A 49 -11.49 21.02 6.64
N PRO A 50 -12.22 22.15 6.53
CA PRO A 50 -12.75 22.65 5.25
C PRO A 50 -11.68 23.17 4.29
N ASP A 51 -10.46 23.45 4.79
CA ASP A 51 -9.36 24.02 4.04
C ASP A 51 -8.15 23.07 3.95
N TRP A 52 -7.26 23.34 2.98
CA TRP A 52 -5.98 22.68 2.83
C TRP A 52 -4.94 23.67 2.28
N PRO A 53 -3.70 23.71 2.81
CA PRO A 53 -3.07 22.81 3.80
C PRO A 53 -3.46 23.06 5.26
N THR A 54 -4.08 24.17 5.59
CA THR A 54 -4.61 24.48 6.91
C THR A 54 -5.90 23.72 7.22
N CYS A 55 -6.31 23.65 8.48
CA CYS A 55 -7.63 23.11 8.84
C CYS A 55 -8.71 24.19 8.66
N THR A 56 -8.40 25.43 9.00
CA THR A 56 -9.22 26.62 8.72
C THR A 56 -8.33 27.70 8.08
N GLY A 57 -8.90 28.73 7.47
CA GLY A 57 -8.15 29.81 6.81
C GLY A 57 -7.08 30.50 7.66
N GLY A 58 -7.07 30.32 8.98
CA GLY A 58 -6.12 30.91 9.93
C GLY A 58 -5.36 29.94 10.82
N SER A 59 -5.70 28.62 10.80
CA SER A 59 -5.08 27.65 11.71
C SER A 59 -4.76 26.33 11.02
N ILE A 60 -3.59 25.76 11.33
CA ILE A 60 -3.19 24.41 10.89
C ILE A 60 -3.98 23.36 11.64
N ALA A 61 -4.26 23.57 12.93
CA ALA A 61 -5.01 22.67 13.79
C ALA A 61 -6.49 23.05 13.86
N PRO A 62 -7.41 22.09 14.11
CA PRO A 62 -8.81 22.38 14.35
C PRO A 62 -8.97 23.18 15.64
N THR A 63 -10.02 23.99 15.71
CA THR A 63 -10.46 24.64 16.97
C THR A 63 -11.37 23.70 17.74
N ALA A 64 -11.53 23.92 19.06
CA ALA A 64 -12.38 23.11 19.91
C ALA A 64 -13.86 23.06 19.43
N GLU A 65 -14.31 24.10 18.76
CA GLU A 65 -15.67 24.23 18.23
C GLU A 65 -15.96 23.34 17.01
N MET A 66 -14.92 22.90 16.28
CA MET A 66 -15.07 22.11 15.07
C MET A 66 -15.41 20.63 15.32
N GLY A 67 -15.34 20.19 16.59
CA GLY A 67 -15.78 18.87 17.01
C GLY A 67 -14.85 17.71 16.61
N ILE A 68 -15.37 16.48 16.78
CA ILE A 68 -14.59 15.25 16.65
C ILE A 68 -14.16 14.96 15.20
N HIS A 69 -14.98 15.30 14.21
CA HIS A 69 -14.69 15.03 12.80
C HIS A 69 -13.44 15.78 12.34
N ALA A 70 -13.30 17.06 12.71
CA ALA A 70 -12.09 17.83 12.43
C ALA A 70 -10.85 17.23 13.12
N THR A 71 -11.01 16.72 14.35
CA THR A 71 -9.92 16.05 15.07
C THR A 71 -9.49 14.77 14.36
N ILE A 72 -10.43 13.93 13.92
CA ILE A 72 -10.16 12.67 13.21
C ILE A 72 -9.40 12.97 11.89
N GLU A 73 -9.88 13.94 11.11
CA GLU A 73 -9.20 14.33 9.87
C GLU A 73 -7.81 14.90 10.14
N PHE A 74 -7.67 15.77 11.13
CA PHE A 74 -6.39 16.37 11.50
C PHE A 74 -5.38 15.32 11.95
N VAL A 75 -5.78 14.36 12.79
CA VAL A 75 -4.90 13.24 13.19
C VAL A 75 -4.46 12.43 11.97
N ASN A 76 -5.34 12.19 11.00
CA ASN A 76 -4.95 11.53 9.75
C ASN A 76 -3.94 12.36 8.95
N ARG A 77 -4.07 13.71 8.92
CA ARG A 77 -3.06 14.59 8.31
C ARG A 77 -1.72 14.49 9.04
N LEU A 78 -1.72 14.36 10.38
CA LEU A 78 -0.49 14.16 11.17
C LEU A 78 0.22 12.84 10.85
N LEU A 79 -0.50 11.78 10.49
CA LEU A 79 0.12 10.52 10.04
C LEU A 79 1.01 10.71 8.81
N THR A 80 0.75 11.73 7.98
CA THR A 80 1.62 12.07 6.85
C THR A 80 3.02 12.48 7.31
N PHE A 81 3.16 13.19 8.44
CA PHE A 81 4.47 13.54 8.99
C PHE A 81 5.22 12.31 9.52
N VAL A 82 4.50 11.37 10.15
CA VAL A 82 5.07 10.08 10.57
C VAL A 82 5.57 9.30 9.35
N LEU A 83 4.80 9.28 8.29
CA LEU A 83 5.18 8.66 7.01
C LEU A 83 6.40 9.35 6.39
N CYS A 84 6.44 10.69 6.37
CA CYS A 84 7.60 11.46 5.90
C CYS A 84 8.86 11.12 6.71
N ALA A 85 8.75 11.03 8.03
CA ALA A 85 9.86 10.66 8.90
C ALA A 85 10.36 9.24 8.62
N ALA A 86 9.45 8.27 8.44
CA ALA A 86 9.79 6.90 8.12
C ALA A 86 10.47 6.77 6.75
N VAL A 87 9.94 7.42 5.72
CA VAL A 87 10.54 7.45 4.37
C VAL A 87 11.88 8.20 4.39
N GLY A 88 11.99 9.31 5.11
CA GLY A 88 13.23 10.03 5.33
C GLY A 88 14.29 9.13 5.99
N TRP A 89 13.89 8.32 6.97
CA TRP A 89 14.78 7.32 7.58
C TRP A 89 15.26 6.27 6.57
N VAL A 90 14.38 5.77 5.67
CA VAL A 90 14.82 4.86 4.58
C VAL A 90 15.87 5.52 3.69
N ILE A 91 15.68 6.80 3.31
CA ILE A 91 16.64 7.54 2.47
C ILE A 91 18.00 7.65 3.18
N ILE A 92 17.99 8.08 4.44
CA ILE A 92 19.20 8.23 5.26
C ILE A 92 19.88 6.86 5.45
N ALA A 93 19.13 5.84 5.88
CA ALA A 93 19.66 4.51 6.09
C ALA A 93 20.23 3.89 4.80
N ALA A 94 19.59 4.10 3.65
CA ALA A 94 20.10 3.62 2.36
C ALA A 94 21.39 4.33 1.92
N ARG A 95 21.53 5.62 2.23
CA ARG A 95 22.71 6.43 1.87
C ARG A 95 23.90 6.21 2.78
N LEU A 96 23.67 5.86 4.04
CA LEU A 96 24.69 5.71 5.06
C LEU A 96 25.09 4.23 5.30
N GLN A 97 24.69 3.30 4.41
CA GLN A 97 25.15 1.92 4.47
C GLN A 97 26.66 1.84 4.22
N ARG A 98 27.36 1.02 5.01
CA ARG A 98 28.78 0.71 4.79
C ARG A 98 29.00 0.11 3.41
N GLU A 99 28.11 -0.78 3.00
CA GLU A 99 28.05 -1.37 1.65
C GLU A 99 26.73 -0.96 1.01
N PRO A 100 26.72 -0.02 0.05
CA PRO A 100 25.51 0.45 -0.62
C PRO A 100 24.75 -0.70 -1.28
N VAL A 101 23.43 -0.71 -1.11
CA VAL A 101 22.58 -1.71 -1.76
C VAL A 101 22.07 -1.13 -3.08
N PRO A 102 22.40 -1.77 -4.23
CA PRO A 102 22.01 -1.24 -5.54
C PRO A 102 20.50 -1.03 -5.66
N GLY A 103 20.12 0.16 -6.07
CA GLY A 103 18.74 0.53 -6.34
C GLY A 103 17.87 0.88 -5.11
N ILE A 104 18.28 0.59 -3.87
CA ILE A 104 17.45 0.94 -2.68
C ILE A 104 17.29 2.45 -2.54
N THR A 105 18.35 3.22 -2.74
CA THR A 105 18.26 4.69 -2.69
C THR A 105 17.26 5.25 -3.71
N ARG A 106 17.19 4.68 -4.92
CA ARG A 106 16.21 5.08 -5.93
C ARG A 106 14.79 4.75 -5.49
N TRP A 107 14.56 3.58 -4.91
CA TRP A 107 13.25 3.21 -4.36
C TRP A 107 12.84 4.08 -3.18
N ALA A 108 13.79 4.49 -2.32
CA ALA A 108 13.53 5.39 -1.20
C ALA A 108 13.10 6.79 -1.68
N TRP A 109 13.78 7.35 -2.68
CA TRP A 109 13.37 8.62 -3.29
C TRP A 109 12.06 8.50 -4.06
N PHE A 110 11.77 7.37 -4.67
CA PHE A 110 10.48 7.13 -5.32
C PHE A 110 9.34 7.15 -4.29
N GLN A 111 9.53 6.52 -3.11
CA GLN A 111 8.57 6.64 -2.01
C GLN A 111 8.35 8.10 -1.60
N PHE A 112 9.40 8.89 -1.46
CA PHE A 112 9.28 10.33 -1.13
C PHE A 112 8.39 11.07 -2.13
N TRP A 113 8.62 10.89 -3.42
CA TRP A 113 7.79 11.53 -4.44
C TRP A 113 6.35 11.04 -4.45
N LEU A 114 6.11 9.78 -4.10
CA LEU A 114 4.75 9.25 -3.92
C LEU A 114 4.07 9.83 -2.67
N VAL A 115 4.80 10.15 -1.61
CA VAL A 115 4.25 10.90 -0.46
C VAL A 115 3.84 12.30 -0.90
N VAL A 116 4.68 13.01 -1.66
CA VAL A 116 4.33 14.33 -2.21
C VAL A 116 3.09 14.25 -3.10
N LEU A 117 3.04 13.27 -4.00
CA LEU A 117 1.87 13.04 -4.87
C LEU A 117 0.59 12.83 -4.03
N ASN A 118 0.67 12.00 -2.97
CA ASN A 118 -0.46 11.75 -2.08
C ASN A 118 -0.90 13.03 -1.35
N ALA A 119 0.03 13.86 -0.88
CA ALA A 119 -0.31 15.13 -0.25
C ALA A 119 -1.05 16.07 -1.21
N VAL A 120 -0.56 16.18 -2.45
CA VAL A 120 -1.21 17.01 -3.48
C VAL A 120 -2.62 16.51 -3.81
N ILE A 121 -2.77 15.21 -4.11
CA ILE A 121 -4.10 14.65 -4.44
C ILE A 121 -5.02 14.75 -3.21
N GLY A 122 -4.51 14.51 -1.99
CA GLY A 122 -5.26 14.68 -0.75
C GLY A 122 -5.78 16.09 -0.57
N GLY A 123 -4.98 17.12 -0.87
CA GLY A 123 -5.43 18.52 -0.89
C GLY A 123 -6.53 18.76 -1.92
N ILE A 124 -6.37 18.21 -3.12
CA ILE A 124 -7.38 18.32 -4.18
C ILE A 124 -8.70 17.68 -3.73
N THR A 125 -8.69 16.55 -2.98
CA THR A 125 -9.94 15.93 -2.47
C THR A 125 -10.76 16.89 -1.61
N VAL A 126 -10.12 17.71 -0.79
CA VAL A 126 -10.78 18.74 0.03
C VAL A 126 -11.38 19.83 -0.86
N TRP A 127 -10.60 20.36 -1.81
CA TRP A 127 -11.05 21.45 -2.70
C TRP A 127 -12.22 21.06 -3.61
N VAL A 128 -12.25 19.79 -4.06
CA VAL A 128 -13.36 19.28 -4.89
C VAL A 128 -14.48 18.63 -4.07
N LYS A 129 -14.52 18.89 -2.75
CA LYS A 129 -15.57 18.41 -1.84
C LYS A 129 -15.80 16.90 -1.95
N LEU A 130 -14.72 16.14 -1.82
CA LEU A 130 -14.71 14.67 -1.86
C LEU A 130 -15.30 14.07 -3.15
N ASN A 131 -15.05 14.69 -4.31
CA ASN A 131 -15.40 14.06 -5.58
C ASN A 131 -14.93 12.60 -5.59
N PRO A 132 -15.82 11.61 -5.81
CA PRO A 132 -15.51 10.19 -5.57
C PRO A 132 -14.40 9.64 -6.47
N TYR A 133 -14.23 10.21 -7.67
CA TYR A 133 -13.15 9.83 -8.59
C TYR A 133 -11.79 10.34 -8.11
N VAL A 134 -11.75 11.54 -7.52
CA VAL A 134 -10.52 12.11 -6.95
C VAL A 134 -10.14 11.36 -5.65
N VAL A 135 -11.12 11.00 -4.82
CA VAL A 135 -10.92 10.13 -3.64
C VAL A 135 -10.37 8.76 -4.06
N ALA A 136 -10.91 8.16 -5.13
CA ALA A 136 -10.39 6.91 -5.68
C ALA A 136 -8.93 7.08 -6.18
N ALA A 137 -8.63 8.15 -6.90
CA ALA A 137 -7.27 8.46 -7.35
C ALA A 137 -6.30 8.64 -6.18
N HIS A 138 -6.73 9.28 -5.08
CA HIS A 138 -5.94 9.42 -3.86
C HIS A 138 -5.63 8.06 -3.23
N PHE A 139 -6.61 7.18 -3.13
CA PHE A 139 -6.42 5.82 -2.62
C PHE A 139 -5.47 4.99 -3.51
N LEU A 140 -5.59 5.11 -4.84
CA LEU A 140 -4.69 4.43 -5.78
C LEU A 140 -3.26 4.98 -5.69
N ALA A 141 -3.08 6.28 -5.48
CA ALA A 141 -1.76 6.87 -5.22
C ALA A 141 -1.14 6.35 -3.91
N ALA A 142 -1.96 6.18 -2.84
CA ALA A 142 -1.51 5.54 -1.61
C ALA A 142 -1.15 4.06 -1.82
N THR A 143 -1.86 3.35 -2.69
CA THR A 143 -1.54 1.96 -3.09
C THR A 143 -0.20 1.88 -3.84
N LEU A 144 0.11 2.86 -4.70
CA LEU A 144 1.43 2.96 -5.35
C LEU A 144 2.55 3.19 -4.32
N LEU A 145 2.32 4.04 -3.32
CA LEU A 145 3.26 4.24 -2.22
C LEU A 145 3.48 2.93 -1.44
N LEU A 146 2.41 2.21 -1.11
CA LEU A 146 2.50 0.90 -0.45
C LEU A 146 3.27 -0.12 -1.30
N THR A 147 3.12 -0.08 -2.64
CA THR A 147 3.89 -0.90 -3.58
C THR A 147 5.38 -0.62 -3.46
N ALA A 148 5.78 0.66 -3.48
CA ALA A 148 7.17 1.07 -3.38
C ALA A 148 7.77 0.69 -2.01
N ALA A 149 7.01 0.86 -0.93
CA ALA A 149 7.41 0.48 0.43
C ALA A 149 7.56 -1.05 0.57
N ALA A 150 6.59 -1.83 0.09
CA ALA A 150 6.62 -3.29 0.11
C ALA A 150 7.78 -3.85 -0.73
N ALA A 151 8.02 -3.30 -1.92
CA ALA A 151 9.14 -3.69 -2.77
C ALA A 151 10.49 -3.36 -2.13
N THR A 152 10.63 -2.19 -1.51
CA THR A 152 11.82 -1.80 -0.77
C THR A 152 12.07 -2.76 0.39
N TRP A 153 11.05 -3.03 1.19
CA TRP A 153 11.14 -3.93 2.33
C TRP A 153 11.48 -5.37 1.91
N ASP A 154 10.79 -5.93 0.90
CA ASP A 154 11.08 -7.29 0.40
C ASP A 154 12.52 -7.39 -0.12
N LYS A 155 12.99 -6.39 -0.87
CA LYS A 155 14.36 -6.34 -1.36
C LYS A 155 15.39 -6.31 -0.22
N VAL A 156 15.14 -5.49 0.82
CA VAL A 156 16.02 -5.38 1.99
C VAL A 156 16.03 -6.67 2.82
N GLN A 157 14.89 -7.34 2.97
CA GLN A 157 14.80 -8.62 3.70
C GLN A 157 15.54 -9.75 2.98
N ASN A 158 15.56 -9.73 1.65
CA ASN A 158 16.21 -10.76 0.84
C ASN A 158 17.70 -10.49 0.56
N LEU A 159 18.29 -9.43 1.16
CA LEU A 159 19.73 -9.18 1.06
C LEU A 159 20.52 -10.30 1.76
N GLY A 160 21.45 -10.89 1.04
CA GLY A 160 22.28 -11.97 1.55
C GLY A 160 21.66 -13.36 1.50
N ASN A 161 20.40 -13.50 1.11
CA ASN A 161 19.81 -14.81 0.85
C ASN A 161 20.43 -15.38 -0.45
N ALA A 162 21.01 -16.58 -0.35
CA ALA A 162 21.41 -17.33 -1.52
C ALA A 162 20.17 -17.53 -2.39
N GLY A 163 20.22 -17.06 -3.65
CA GLY A 163 19.07 -17.08 -4.54
C GLY A 163 18.46 -18.48 -4.61
N SER A 164 17.12 -18.52 -4.60
CA SER A 164 16.37 -19.74 -4.89
C SER A 164 16.57 -20.14 -6.36
N LYS A 165 16.09 -21.33 -6.73
CA LYS A 165 15.98 -21.75 -8.12
C LYS A 165 15.25 -20.69 -8.93
N ALA A 166 15.71 -20.40 -10.16
CA ALA A 166 15.01 -19.50 -11.06
C ALA A 166 13.60 -20.01 -11.36
N SER A 167 12.64 -19.10 -11.41
CA SER A 167 11.29 -19.43 -11.84
C SER A 167 11.23 -19.67 -13.34
N THR A 168 10.40 -20.60 -13.77
CA THR A 168 10.06 -20.82 -15.18
C THR A 168 9.26 -19.63 -15.73
N ASP A 169 9.14 -19.51 -17.04
CA ASP A 169 8.34 -18.46 -17.67
C ASP A 169 6.84 -18.60 -17.33
N SER A 170 6.38 -19.83 -17.10
CA SER A 170 5.02 -20.08 -16.60
C SER A 170 4.80 -19.44 -15.21
N LEU A 171 5.73 -19.64 -14.26
CA LEU A 171 5.62 -19.03 -12.93
C LEU A 171 5.73 -17.52 -12.98
N LYS A 172 6.59 -16.95 -13.85
CA LYS A 172 6.68 -15.50 -14.07
C LYS A 172 5.36 -14.92 -14.58
N SER A 173 4.77 -15.61 -15.59
CA SER A 173 3.46 -15.22 -16.14
C SER A 173 2.36 -15.26 -15.09
N LEU A 174 2.27 -16.33 -14.29
CA LEU A 174 1.30 -16.45 -13.20
C LEU A 174 1.50 -15.35 -12.15
N GLY A 175 2.76 -15.03 -11.81
CA GLY A 175 3.08 -13.94 -10.89
C GLY A 175 2.65 -12.57 -11.42
N THR A 176 2.85 -12.31 -12.71
CA THR A 176 2.36 -11.09 -13.37
C THR A 176 0.85 -11.01 -13.35
N TRP A 177 0.15 -12.08 -13.72
CA TRP A 177 -1.32 -12.13 -13.70
C TRP A 177 -1.87 -11.96 -12.29
N LEU A 178 -1.23 -12.53 -11.28
CA LEU A 178 -1.65 -12.33 -9.88
C LEU A 178 -1.57 -10.86 -9.46
N VAL A 179 -0.49 -10.17 -9.81
CA VAL A 179 -0.35 -8.72 -9.54
C VAL A 179 -1.40 -7.92 -10.31
N VAL A 180 -1.61 -8.22 -11.60
CA VAL A 180 -2.60 -7.52 -12.44
C VAL A 180 -4.02 -7.70 -11.90
N LEU A 181 -4.41 -8.94 -11.57
CA LEU A 181 -5.74 -9.20 -11.00
C LEU A 181 -5.92 -8.56 -9.62
N SER A 182 -4.87 -8.56 -8.78
CA SER A 182 -4.92 -7.87 -7.49
C SER A 182 -5.04 -6.34 -7.68
N ALA A 183 -4.38 -5.76 -8.68
CA ALA A 183 -4.54 -4.34 -9.03
C ALA A 183 -5.96 -4.03 -9.52
N LEU A 184 -6.53 -4.88 -10.38
CA LEU A 184 -7.90 -4.75 -10.83
C LEU A 184 -8.89 -4.84 -9.66
N LEU A 185 -8.66 -5.76 -8.71
CA LEU A 185 -9.46 -5.85 -7.48
C LEU A 185 -9.44 -4.55 -6.68
N VAL A 186 -8.26 -3.94 -6.51
CA VAL A 186 -8.14 -2.65 -5.82
C VAL A 186 -8.92 -1.57 -6.59
N ILE A 187 -8.78 -1.49 -7.90
CA ILE A 187 -9.47 -0.51 -8.75
C ILE A 187 -10.99 -0.70 -8.68
N ILE A 188 -11.49 -1.92 -8.87
CA ILE A 188 -12.93 -2.21 -8.78
C ILE A 188 -13.43 -1.94 -7.36
N GLY A 189 -12.64 -2.26 -6.32
CA GLY A 189 -12.93 -1.96 -4.94
C GLY A 189 -13.12 -0.46 -4.66
N THR A 190 -12.39 0.43 -5.37
CA THR A 190 -12.67 1.88 -5.28
C THR A 190 -14.04 2.24 -5.84
N GLY A 191 -14.49 1.55 -6.89
CA GLY A 191 -15.84 1.70 -7.46
C GLY A 191 -16.92 1.24 -6.48
N VAL A 192 -16.73 0.06 -5.83
CA VAL A 192 -17.65 -0.44 -4.79
C VAL A 192 -17.77 0.57 -3.65
N THR A 193 -16.62 1.05 -3.14
CA THR A 193 -16.59 2.03 -2.05
C THR A 193 -17.17 3.37 -2.48
N GLY A 194 -16.85 3.85 -3.70
CA GLY A 194 -17.33 5.14 -4.25
C GLY A 194 -18.82 5.18 -4.53
N SER A 195 -19.46 4.01 -4.74
CA SER A 195 -20.93 3.88 -4.95
C SER A 195 -21.68 3.44 -3.68
N GLY A 196 -20.94 3.00 -2.66
CA GLY A 196 -21.49 2.41 -1.42
C GLY A 196 -21.95 3.45 -0.38
N PRO A 197 -22.45 3.01 0.80
CA PRO A 197 -23.08 3.86 1.79
C PRO A 197 -22.13 4.85 2.49
N HIS A 198 -20.87 4.50 2.72
CA HIS A 198 -19.91 5.38 3.40
C HIS A 198 -19.30 6.37 2.42
N ALA A 199 -19.85 7.58 2.37
CA ALA A 199 -19.45 8.61 1.41
C ALA A 199 -18.19 9.39 1.79
N GLY A 200 -17.85 9.41 3.08
CA GLY A 200 -16.66 10.08 3.59
C GLY A 200 -16.92 11.38 4.34
N ASP A 201 -18.16 11.87 4.35
CA ASP A 201 -18.56 13.03 5.14
C ASP A 201 -19.92 12.84 5.78
N SER A 202 -20.18 13.59 6.87
CA SER A 202 -21.48 13.67 7.56
C SER A 202 -22.53 14.43 6.76
N VAL A 203 -22.10 15.28 5.82
CA VAL A 203 -22.95 15.94 4.83
C VAL A 203 -23.01 15.07 3.57
N GLU A 204 -24.10 15.18 2.82
CA GLU A 204 -24.25 14.44 1.57
C GLU A 204 -23.17 14.87 0.56
N VAL A 205 -22.39 13.89 0.10
CA VAL A 205 -21.32 14.07 -0.90
C VAL A 205 -21.60 13.21 -2.14
N PRO A 206 -21.09 13.62 -3.33
CA PRO A 206 -21.31 12.88 -4.57
C PRO A 206 -20.87 11.42 -4.48
N ARG A 207 -21.60 10.54 -5.15
CA ARG A 207 -21.29 9.11 -5.33
C ARG A 207 -20.91 8.82 -6.77
N MET A 208 -20.18 7.71 -6.99
CA MET A 208 -20.01 7.15 -8.33
C MET A 208 -21.36 6.63 -8.84
N GLY A 209 -21.62 6.81 -10.14
CA GLY A 209 -22.88 6.41 -10.78
C GLY A 209 -23.03 4.91 -11.07
N PHE A 210 -22.27 4.04 -10.41
CA PHE A 210 -22.41 2.58 -10.57
C PHE A 210 -23.55 2.05 -9.70
N ASP A 211 -24.28 1.05 -10.21
CA ASP A 211 -25.13 0.23 -9.38
C ASP A 211 -24.27 -0.54 -8.37
N TRP A 212 -24.53 -0.31 -7.08
CA TRP A 212 -23.69 -0.83 -6.01
C TRP A 212 -23.66 -2.35 -5.96
N LEU A 213 -24.79 -3.03 -6.22
CA LEU A 213 -24.84 -4.48 -6.23
C LEU A 213 -24.04 -5.05 -7.41
N GLN A 214 -24.22 -4.47 -8.59
CA GLN A 214 -23.53 -4.93 -9.81
C GLN A 214 -22.01 -4.80 -9.67
N ILE A 215 -21.51 -3.64 -9.25
CA ILE A 215 -20.07 -3.43 -9.07
C ILE A 215 -19.49 -4.32 -7.96
N THR A 216 -20.27 -4.62 -6.91
CA THR A 216 -19.87 -5.55 -5.84
C THR A 216 -19.77 -7.00 -6.38
N LEU A 217 -20.71 -7.43 -7.23
CA LEU A 217 -20.66 -8.75 -7.88
C LEU A 217 -19.47 -8.86 -8.83
N VAL A 218 -19.15 -7.80 -9.58
CA VAL A 218 -17.95 -7.75 -10.44
C VAL A 218 -16.68 -7.86 -9.60
N HIS A 219 -16.62 -7.16 -8.46
CA HIS A 219 -15.51 -7.26 -7.51
C HIS A 219 -15.35 -8.70 -6.97
N ALA A 220 -16.44 -9.33 -6.57
CA ALA A 220 -16.45 -10.71 -6.08
C ALA A 220 -16.00 -11.70 -7.16
N ALA A 221 -16.47 -11.55 -8.40
CA ALA A 221 -16.05 -12.40 -9.52
C ALA A 221 -14.55 -12.25 -9.83
N ALA A 222 -14.04 -11.02 -9.82
CA ALA A 222 -12.60 -10.75 -9.96
C ALA A 222 -11.78 -11.39 -8.82
N ALA A 223 -12.32 -11.41 -7.58
CA ALA A 223 -11.69 -12.08 -6.45
C ALA A 223 -11.61 -13.60 -6.66
N VAL A 224 -12.64 -14.24 -7.18
CA VAL A 224 -12.59 -15.66 -7.53
C VAL A 224 -11.50 -15.92 -8.58
N GLY A 225 -11.39 -15.09 -9.60
CA GLY A 225 -10.32 -15.18 -10.61
C GLY A 225 -8.91 -15.08 -10.00
N ALA A 226 -8.69 -14.11 -9.12
CA ALA A 226 -7.40 -13.95 -8.43
C ALA A 226 -7.09 -15.15 -7.52
N LEU A 227 -8.09 -15.70 -6.82
CA LEU A 227 -7.94 -16.91 -6.01
C LEU A 227 -7.50 -18.12 -6.85
N VAL A 228 -8.13 -18.33 -8.00
CA VAL A 228 -7.79 -19.42 -8.91
C VAL A 228 -6.34 -19.30 -9.38
N VAL A 229 -5.92 -18.10 -9.83
CA VAL A 229 -4.54 -17.86 -10.26
C VAL A 229 -3.55 -18.08 -9.11
N ALA A 230 -3.85 -17.62 -7.89
CA ALA A 230 -3.01 -17.85 -6.73
C ALA A 230 -2.86 -19.32 -6.36
N LEU A 231 -3.95 -20.11 -6.45
CA LEU A 231 -3.94 -21.56 -6.20
C LEU A 231 -3.11 -22.31 -7.24
N VAL A 232 -3.29 -21.98 -8.53
CA VAL A 232 -2.50 -22.54 -9.62
C VAL A 232 -1.02 -22.23 -9.42
N MET A 233 -0.70 -20.98 -9.14
CA MET A 233 0.67 -20.52 -8.88
C MET A 233 1.31 -21.24 -7.70
N TRP A 234 0.62 -21.37 -6.58
CA TRP A 234 1.12 -22.09 -5.42
C TRP A 234 1.41 -23.57 -5.73
N ARG A 235 0.50 -24.26 -6.42
CA ARG A 235 0.68 -25.67 -6.84
C ARG A 235 1.85 -25.80 -7.80
N GLN A 236 1.96 -24.92 -8.78
CA GLN A 236 3.04 -24.90 -9.77
C GLN A 236 4.40 -24.68 -9.11
N ALA A 237 4.51 -23.67 -8.23
CA ALA A 237 5.72 -23.37 -7.51
C ALA A 237 6.20 -24.54 -6.63
N ARG A 238 5.27 -25.30 -6.03
CA ARG A 238 5.59 -26.55 -5.30
C ARG A 238 6.09 -27.65 -6.23
N LYS A 239 5.42 -27.85 -7.37
CA LYS A 239 5.81 -28.85 -8.38
C LYS A 239 7.20 -28.56 -8.96
N GLU A 240 7.50 -27.32 -9.22
CA GLU A 240 8.79 -26.87 -9.79
C GLU A 240 9.89 -26.72 -8.72
N GLN A 241 9.56 -26.93 -7.45
CA GLN A 241 10.50 -26.80 -6.33
C GLN A 241 11.15 -25.39 -6.24
N VAL A 242 10.32 -24.35 -6.32
CA VAL A 242 10.69 -22.94 -6.12
C VAL A 242 10.16 -22.48 -4.75
N PRO A 243 10.86 -22.80 -3.64
CA PRO A 243 10.32 -22.70 -2.27
C PRO A 243 9.94 -21.26 -1.87
N ASP A 244 10.68 -20.25 -2.31
CA ASP A 244 10.38 -18.85 -1.96
C ASP A 244 9.04 -18.41 -2.56
N VAL A 245 8.80 -18.71 -3.84
CA VAL A 245 7.52 -18.42 -4.51
C VAL A 245 6.39 -19.21 -3.86
N ALA A 246 6.60 -20.50 -3.59
CA ALA A 246 5.58 -21.37 -2.97
C ALA A 246 5.19 -20.86 -1.57
N HIS A 247 6.17 -20.41 -0.77
CA HIS A 247 5.93 -19.87 0.57
C HIS A 247 5.13 -18.56 0.52
N LYS A 248 5.55 -17.61 -0.32
CA LYS A 248 4.88 -16.32 -0.48
C LYS A 248 3.48 -16.47 -1.05
N ALA A 249 3.27 -17.36 -2.04
CA ALA A 249 1.96 -17.66 -2.60
C ALA A 249 1.03 -18.30 -1.55
N LYS A 250 1.56 -19.19 -0.67
CA LYS A 250 0.79 -19.76 0.43
C LYS A 250 0.34 -18.70 1.43
N LEU A 251 1.23 -17.77 1.82
CA LEU A 251 0.88 -16.65 2.70
C LEU A 251 -0.18 -15.75 2.06
N TYR A 252 -0.02 -15.42 0.78
CA TYR A 252 -1.01 -14.67 0.02
C TYR A 252 -2.39 -15.35 0.09
N LEU A 253 -2.47 -16.66 -0.16
CA LEU A 253 -3.73 -17.42 -0.12
C LEU A 253 -4.42 -17.35 1.24
N TRP A 254 -3.68 -17.44 2.36
CA TRP A 254 -4.26 -17.33 3.70
C TRP A 254 -4.83 -15.93 3.95
N VAL A 255 -4.08 -14.89 3.63
CA VAL A 255 -4.54 -13.51 3.77
C VAL A 255 -5.75 -13.26 2.87
N PHE A 256 -5.69 -13.74 1.62
CA PHE A 256 -6.76 -13.59 0.64
C PHE A 256 -8.05 -14.30 1.07
N ALA A 257 -7.94 -15.51 1.62
CA ALA A 257 -9.10 -16.24 2.14
C ALA A 257 -9.75 -15.51 3.32
N GLY A 258 -8.94 -15.01 4.27
CA GLY A 258 -9.42 -14.18 5.37
C GLY A 258 -10.10 -12.90 4.89
N GLN A 259 -9.54 -12.24 3.88
CA GLN A 259 -10.10 -11.03 3.26
C GLN A 259 -11.44 -11.32 2.56
N GLY A 260 -11.53 -12.43 1.84
CA GLY A 260 -12.78 -12.86 1.19
C GLY A 260 -13.89 -13.17 2.20
N LEU A 261 -13.55 -13.87 3.29
CA LEU A 261 -14.49 -14.13 4.39
C LEU A 261 -14.97 -12.83 5.03
N LEU A 262 -14.04 -11.91 5.33
CA LEU A 262 -14.37 -10.61 5.90
C LEU A 262 -15.27 -9.80 4.95
N GLY A 263 -14.97 -9.82 3.65
CA GLY A 263 -15.80 -9.17 2.62
C GLY A 263 -17.22 -9.73 2.55
N ALA A 264 -17.37 -11.06 2.66
CA ALA A 264 -18.68 -11.71 2.70
C ALA A 264 -19.45 -11.31 3.97
N ILE A 265 -18.82 -11.36 5.15
CA ILE A 265 -19.45 -10.98 6.42
C ILE A 265 -19.92 -9.53 6.38
N GLN A 266 -19.06 -8.59 5.95
CA GLN A 266 -19.45 -7.16 5.91
C GLN A 266 -20.59 -6.90 4.93
N ALA A 267 -20.66 -7.60 3.80
CA ALA A 267 -21.76 -7.47 2.84
C ALA A 267 -23.09 -8.00 3.41
N MET A 268 -23.04 -9.06 4.22
CA MET A 268 -24.21 -9.66 4.87
C MET A 268 -24.69 -8.87 6.09
N THR A 269 -23.84 -8.04 6.68
CA THR A 269 -24.13 -7.28 7.93
C THR A 269 -24.34 -5.78 7.69
N SER A 270 -24.68 -5.38 6.47
CA SER A 270 -24.94 -3.97 6.11
C SER A 270 -23.73 -3.04 6.31
N LEU A 271 -22.52 -3.57 6.10
CA LEU A 271 -21.25 -2.81 6.08
C LEU A 271 -20.92 -2.07 7.39
N PRO A 272 -20.82 -2.73 8.54
CA PRO A 272 -20.39 -2.06 9.77
C PRO A 272 -19.03 -1.39 9.61
N GLU A 273 -18.85 -0.19 10.11
CA GLU A 273 -17.65 0.65 9.95
C GLU A 273 -16.36 -0.09 10.31
N LEU A 274 -16.36 -0.80 11.45
CA LEU A 274 -15.20 -1.57 11.91
C LEU A 274 -14.79 -2.66 10.89
N LEU A 275 -15.77 -3.36 10.28
CA LEU A 275 -15.49 -4.38 9.28
C LEU A 275 -14.98 -3.76 7.97
N VAL A 276 -15.46 -2.56 7.62
CA VAL A 276 -14.93 -1.82 6.45
C VAL A 276 -13.47 -1.41 6.68
N VAL A 277 -13.13 -0.91 7.86
CA VAL A 277 -11.73 -0.59 8.23
C VAL A 277 -10.86 -1.85 8.24
N ALA A 278 -11.35 -2.95 8.83
CA ALA A 278 -10.64 -4.23 8.82
C ALA A 278 -10.42 -4.75 7.40
N HIS A 279 -11.40 -4.57 6.49
CA HIS A 279 -11.28 -4.92 5.08
C HIS A 279 -10.21 -4.09 4.36
N LEU A 280 -10.03 -2.82 4.70
CA LEU A 280 -8.93 -1.99 4.17
C LEU A 280 -7.55 -2.49 4.63
N VAL A 281 -7.43 -2.91 5.90
CA VAL A 281 -6.20 -3.57 6.39
C VAL A 281 -5.92 -4.84 5.60
N GLY A 282 -6.92 -5.69 5.44
CA GLY A 282 -6.80 -6.93 4.67
C GLY A 282 -6.46 -6.67 3.20
N ALA A 283 -7.05 -5.65 2.57
CA ALA A 283 -6.73 -5.25 1.20
C ALA A 283 -5.27 -4.80 1.06
N ALA A 284 -4.74 -4.02 2.02
CA ALA A 284 -3.32 -3.64 2.04
C ALA A 284 -2.41 -4.86 2.16
N LEU A 285 -2.75 -5.84 3.01
CA LEU A 285 -1.99 -7.08 3.19
C LEU A 285 -2.04 -7.98 1.95
N VAL A 286 -3.21 -8.11 1.31
CA VAL A 286 -3.36 -8.81 0.01
C VAL A 286 -2.48 -8.16 -1.04
N TRP A 287 -2.50 -6.83 -1.14
CA TRP A 287 -1.69 -6.11 -2.10
C TRP A 287 -0.18 -6.31 -1.87
N ILE A 288 0.29 -6.18 -0.62
CA ILE A 288 1.69 -6.48 -0.24
C ILE A 288 2.04 -7.92 -0.63
N GLY A 289 1.16 -8.87 -0.34
CA GLY A 289 1.33 -10.27 -0.72
C GLY A 289 1.50 -10.46 -2.22
N ALA A 290 0.64 -9.85 -3.04
CA ALA A 290 0.71 -9.91 -4.50
C ALA A 290 2.03 -9.34 -5.04
N VAL A 291 2.45 -8.16 -4.55
CA VAL A 291 3.72 -7.53 -4.92
C VAL A 291 4.90 -8.45 -4.58
N ARG A 292 4.93 -9.04 -3.39
CA ARG A 292 6.00 -9.94 -2.96
C ARG A 292 6.06 -11.23 -3.77
N VAL A 293 4.92 -11.80 -4.12
CA VAL A 293 4.84 -12.99 -5.00
C VAL A 293 5.34 -12.64 -6.39
N GLY A 294 4.90 -11.50 -6.96
CA GLY A 294 5.38 -11.00 -8.24
C GLY A 294 6.90 -10.80 -8.28
N LEU A 295 7.45 -10.14 -7.25
CA LEU A 295 8.91 -9.94 -7.14
C LEU A 295 9.67 -11.26 -7.03
N ALA A 296 9.17 -12.22 -6.25
CA ALA A 296 9.81 -13.52 -6.08
C ALA A 296 9.80 -14.34 -7.38
N SER A 297 8.69 -14.28 -8.14
CA SER A 297 8.58 -15.02 -9.41
C SER A 297 9.51 -14.48 -10.51
N HIS A 298 9.93 -13.21 -10.43
CA HIS A 298 10.87 -12.59 -11.38
C HIS A 298 12.30 -12.48 -10.85
N ALA A 299 12.56 -12.99 -9.64
CA ALA A 299 13.90 -12.94 -9.07
C ALA A 299 14.89 -13.79 -9.91
N PRO A 300 16.11 -13.26 -10.18
CA PRO A 300 17.14 -14.01 -10.89
C PRO A 300 17.56 -15.23 -10.05
N GLY A 301 17.77 -16.37 -10.70
CA GLY A 301 18.25 -17.59 -10.07
C GLY A 301 19.68 -17.45 -9.55
N ARG A 302 20.10 -18.42 -8.72
CA ARG A 302 21.43 -18.47 -8.09
C ARG A 302 22.57 -18.43 -9.12
N GLU A 303 22.43 -19.13 -10.25
CA GLU A 303 23.47 -19.24 -11.28
C GLU A 303 23.75 -17.92 -12.00
N SER A 304 22.73 -17.14 -12.30
CA SER A 304 22.89 -15.83 -12.95
C SER A 304 23.51 -14.76 -12.06
N ARG A 305 23.44 -14.91 -10.73
CA ARG A 305 24.06 -13.98 -9.77
C ARG A 305 25.57 -14.23 -9.64
N ILE A 306 26.02 -15.48 -9.77
CA ILE A 306 27.45 -15.85 -9.71
C ILE A 306 28.18 -15.34 -10.96
N GLN A 307 27.51 -15.27 -12.12
CA GLN A 307 28.10 -14.74 -13.36
C GLN A 307 28.13 -13.21 -13.42
N ALA A 308 27.41 -12.50 -12.54
CA ALA A 308 27.31 -11.04 -12.51
C ALA A 308 28.11 -10.39 -11.37
N SER A 309 28.78 -11.17 -10.54
CA SER A 309 29.66 -10.74 -9.45
C SER A 309 31.14 -10.86 -9.88
#